data_b7a0479df6e6fe3ca0538008791f0f60
#
_entry.id   b7a0479df6e6fe3ca0538008791f0f60
#
_cell.length_a   1.000
_cell.length_b   1.000
_cell.length_c   1.000
_cell.angle_alpha   90.00
_cell.angle_beta   90.00
_cell.angle_gamma   90.00
#
_symmetry.space_group_name_H-M   'P 1'
#
loop_
_entity.id
_entity.type
_entity.pdbx_description
1 polymer ?
#
loop_
_entity_poly.entity_id
_entity_poly.type
_entity_poly.pdbx_seq_one_letter_code
_entity_poly.pdbx_strand_id
1 'polypeptide(L)'
;GWNDNSIHTALSHLIVRTVYSPSEWATHRIMKENSAACELYSGNPDWTPGINALYQMPDRLFELKEPLERHLCNTTDHLFNIDNRIALFDLTNFYFEGRKAGSHKARFGRSKEKRSDCKLLVLALCINREGFIRYSSILEGNASDPKSLPDMIDKLAEKSPATNEKTLVVIDAGISTEDNLQRIKEKGYNYLCVSRTRLK
;
A
#
# COMPACT_ATOMS: atom_id res chain seq x y z
N GLY A 1 -23.76 0.52 -5.96
CA GLY A 1 -23.08 -0.75 -5.68
C GLY A 1 -22.15 -1.18 -6.83
N TRP A 2 -21.36 -2.19 -6.60
CA TRP A 2 -20.54 -2.82 -7.62
C TRP A 2 -21.41 -3.83 -8.38
N ASN A 3 -21.50 -3.68 -9.70
CA ASN A 3 -22.11 -4.64 -10.60
C ASN A 3 -21.02 -5.43 -11.34
N ASP A 4 -21.39 -6.48 -12.05
CA ASP A 4 -20.46 -7.37 -12.75
C ASP A 4 -19.52 -6.58 -13.68
N ASN A 5 -20.05 -5.62 -14.43
CA ASN A 5 -19.24 -4.78 -15.32
C ASN A 5 -18.16 -3.98 -14.56
N SER A 6 -18.47 -3.49 -13.36
CA SER A 6 -17.52 -2.79 -12.51
C SER A 6 -16.46 -3.73 -11.95
N ILE A 7 -16.86 -4.96 -11.58
CA ILE A 7 -15.95 -6.00 -11.08
C ILE A 7 -15.01 -6.44 -12.21
N HIS A 8 -15.54 -6.73 -13.40
CA HIS A 8 -14.73 -7.08 -14.57
C HIS A 8 -13.73 -5.98 -14.92
N THR A 9 -14.18 -4.70 -14.90
CA THR A 9 -13.30 -3.55 -15.14
C THR A 9 -12.18 -3.50 -14.11
N ALA A 10 -12.48 -3.67 -12.82
CA ALA A 10 -11.48 -3.62 -11.76
C ALA A 10 -10.44 -4.74 -11.91
N LEU A 11 -10.87 -5.98 -12.09
CA LEU A 11 -9.98 -7.13 -12.20
C LEU A 11 -9.10 -7.06 -13.45
N SER A 12 -9.68 -6.74 -14.61
CA SER A 12 -8.93 -6.55 -15.86
C SER A 12 -7.92 -5.39 -15.72
N HIS A 13 -8.34 -4.26 -15.10
CA HIS A 13 -7.46 -3.12 -14.86
C HIS A 13 -6.28 -3.50 -13.96
N LEU A 14 -6.53 -4.17 -12.84
CA LEU A 14 -5.47 -4.60 -11.91
C LEU A 14 -4.47 -5.53 -12.59
N ILE A 15 -4.94 -6.52 -13.37
CA ILE A 15 -4.04 -7.45 -14.07
C ILE A 15 -3.18 -6.73 -15.09
N VAL A 16 -3.78 -5.93 -15.97
CA VAL A 16 -3.01 -5.24 -17.01
C VAL A 16 -2.00 -4.26 -16.38
N ARG A 17 -2.39 -3.57 -15.31
CA ARG A 17 -1.49 -2.67 -14.57
C ARG A 17 -0.34 -3.43 -13.91
N THR A 18 -0.60 -4.60 -13.36
CA THR A 18 0.43 -5.42 -12.70
C THR A 18 1.42 -6.01 -13.70
N VAL A 19 0.93 -6.47 -14.85
CA VAL A 19 1.78 -7.16 -15.85
C VAL A 19 2.59 -6.16 -16.68
N TYR A 20 1.97 -5.05 -17.11
CA TYR A 20 2.58 -4.12 -18.07
C TYR A 20 2.93 -2.75 -17.48
N SER A 21 2.46 -2.42 -16.28
CA SER A 21 2.65 -1.11 -15.62
C SER A 21 2.32 0.12 -16.49
N PRO A 22 1.28 0.09 -17.34
CA PRO A 22 0.96 1.17 -18.26
C PRO A 22 0.17 2.30 -17.57
N SER A 23 0.05 3.46 -18.23
CA SER A 23 -0.95 4.47 -17.86
C SER A 23 -2.38 3.99 -18.18
N GLU A 24 -3.42 4.66 -17.66
CA GLU A 24 -4.82 4.30 -17.90
C GLU A 24 -5.15 4.29 -19.40
N TRP A 25 -4.64 5.29 -20.15
CA TRP A 25 -4.79 5.34 -21.60
C TRP A 25 -4.14 4.15 -22.31
N ALA A 26 -2.91 3.83 -21.93
CA ALA A 26 -2.20 2.67 -22.48
C ALA A 26 -2.85 1.34 -22.05
N THR A 27 -3.39 1.25 -20.83
CA THR A 27 -4.19 0.12 -20.35
C THR A 27 -5.39 -0.12 -21.27
N HIS A 28 -6.15 0.93 -21.57
CA HIS A 28 -7.30 0.82 -22.47
C HIS A 28 -6.90 0.31 -23.87
N ARG A 29 -5.79 0.80 -24.41
CA ARG A 29 -5.27 0.37 -25.70
C ARG A 29 -4.85 -1.11 -25.68
N ILE A 30 -4.08 -1.52 -24.65
CA ILE A 30 -3.65 -2.91 -24.49
C ILE A 30 -4.86 -3.86 -24.42
N MET A 31 -5.88 -3.49 -23.64
CA MET A 31 -7.10 -4.29 -23.51
C MET A 31 -7.83 -4.47 -24.83
N LYS A 32 -7.83 -3.43 -25.69
CA LYS A 32 -8.48 -3.50 -27.01
C LYS A 32 -7.70 -4.30 -28.04
N GLU A 33 -6.37 -4.25 -27.98
CA GLU A 33 -5.53 -4.72 -29.07
C GLU A 33 -4.93 -6.10 -28.82
N ASN A 34 -4.52 -6.40 -27.57
CA ASN A 34 -3.60 -7.50 -27.31
C ASN A 34 -3.88 -8.33 -26.06
N SER A 35 -4.93 -8.09 -25.30
CA SER A 35 -5.07 -8.73 -23.99
C SER A 35 -6.32 -9.58 -23.87
N ALA A 36 -6.14 -10.86 -23.46
CA ALA A 36 -7.21 -11.74 -23.02
C ALA A 36 -7.71 -11.42 -21.60
N ALA A 37 -7.13 -10.41 -20.90
CA ALA A 37 -7.53 -10.09 -19.53
C ALA A 37 -9.01 -9.71 -19.41
N CYS A 38 -9.56 -9.06 -20.46
CA CYS A 38 -10.97 -8.70 -20.50
C CYS A 38 -11.86 -9.94 -20.65
N GLU A 39 -11.51 -10.84 -21.55
CA GLU A 39 -12.23 -12.09 -21.78
C GLU A 39 -12.23 -13.00 -20.54
N LEU A 40 -11.09 -13.08 -19.85
CA LEU A 40 -10.91 -13.91 -18.67
C LEU A 40 -11.98 -13.66 -17.59
N TYR A 41 -12.40 -12.43 -17.41
CA TYR A 41 -13.37 -12.07 -16.39
C TYR A 41 -14.78 -11.82 -16.89
N SER A 42 -14.92 -11.30 -18.11
CA SER A 42 -16.23 -11.03 -18.69
C SER A 42 -16.84 -12.25 -19.40
N GLY A 43 -16.01 -13.21 -19.78
CA GLY A 43 -16.40 -14.31 -20.68
C GLY A 43 -16.70 -13.86 -22.11
N ASN A 44 -16.41 -12.62 -22.46
CA ASN A 44 -16.68 -12.02 -23.76
C ASN A 44 -15.42 -11.39 -24.35
N PRO A 45 -14.87 -11.93 -25.47
CA PRO A 45 -13.67 -11.41 -26.10
C PRO A 45 -13.81 -10.00 -26.66
N ASP A 46 -15.03 -9.57 -26.99
CA ASP A 46 -15.31 -8.24 -27.53
C ASP A 46 -15.57 -7.18 -26.45
N TRP A 47 -15.65 -7.61 -25.17
CA TRP A 47 -15.87 -6.67 -24.07
C TRP A 47 -14.59 -5.96 -23.68
N THR A 48 -14.64 -4.63 -23.64
CA THR A 48 -13.57 -3.78 -23.07
C THR A 48 -14.17 -2.65 -22.26
N PRO A 49 -13.58 -2.29 -21.10
CA PRO A 49 -14.07 -1.17 -20.32
C PRO A 49 -13.81 0.14 -21.05
N GLY A 50 -14.73 1.10 -20.93
CA GLY A 50 -14.54 2.44 -21.44
C GLY A 50 -13.39 3.16 -20.70
N ILE A 51 -12.70 4.06 -21.40
CA ILE A 51 -11.55 4.81 -20.87
C ILE A 51 -11.91 5.58 -19.57
N ASN A 52 -13.09 6.18 -19.50
CA ASN A 52 -13.53 6.91 -18.29
C ASN A 52 -13.71 5.98 -17.10
N ALA A 53 -14.18 4.74 -17.32
CA ALA A 53 -14.30 3.75 -16.25
C ALA A 53 -12.91 3.36 -15.69
N LEU A 54 -11.90 3.27 -16.55
CA LEU A 54 -10.52 3.00 -16.11
C LEU A 54 -9.94 4.17 -15.30
N TYR A 55 -10.19 5.41 -15.68
CA TYR A 55 -9.75 6.58 -14.91
C TYR A 55 -10.43 6.69 -13.54
N GLN A 56 -11.69 6.25 -13.43
CA GLN A 56 -12.45 6.28 -12.17
C GLN A 56 -12.15 5.06 -11.26
N MET A 57 -11.62 4.00 -11.81
CA MET A 57 -11.44 2.73 -11.08
C MET A 57 -10.48 2.84 -9.88
N PRO A 58 -9.34 3.55 -9.95
CA PRO A 58 -8.47 3.76 -8.79
C PRO A 58 -9.18 4.45 -7.63
N ASP A 59 -10.01 5.46 -7.89
CA ASP A 59 -10.76 6.18 -6.85
C ASP A 59 -11.78 5.24 -6.18
N ARG A 60 -12.52 4.47 -6.97
CA ARG A 60 -13.49 3.48 -6.46
C ARG A 60 -12.83 2.37 -5.65
N LEU A 61 -11.65 1.90 -6.06
CA LEU A 61 -10.87 0.91 -5.30
C LEU A 61 -10.34 1.53 -4.01
N PHE A 62 -9.95 2.80 -4.04
CA PHE A 62 -9.45 3.51 -2.86
C PHE A 62 -10.54 3.69 -1.80
N GLU A 63 -11.79 3.93 -2.19
CA GLU A 63 -12.95 3.98 -1.28
C GLU A 63 -13.16 2.63 -0.54
N LEU A 64 -12.78 1.52 -1.16
CA LEU A 64 -12.89 0.18 -0.58
C LEU A 64 -11.59 -0.31 0.07
N LYS A 65 -10.56 0.53 0.14
CA LYS A 65 -9.21 0.13 0.58
C LYS A 65 -9.22 -0.61 1.93
N GLU A 66 -9.83 -0.05 2.95
CA GLU A 66 -9.82 -0.66 4.29
C GLU A 66 -10.56 -2.00 4.38
N PRO A 67 -11.81 -2.13 3.88
CA PRO A 67 -12.47 -3.43 3.86
C PRO A 67 -11.77 -4.45 2.97
N LEU A 68 -11.17 -4.02 1.85
CA LEU A 68 -10.41 -4.89 0.95
C LEU A 68 -9.14 -5.41 1.62
N GLU A 69 -8.33 -4.54 2.23
CA GLU A 69 -7.14 -4.94 2.98
C GLU A 69 -7.49 -5.91 4.11
N ARG A 70 -8.56 -5.64 4.86
CA ARG A 70 -9.00 -6.53 5.93
C ARG A 70 -9.41 -7.90 5.39
N HIS A 71 -10.16 -7.93 4.30
CA HIS A 71 -10.57 -9.18 3.66
C HIS A 71 -9.36 -9.98 3.18
N LEU A 72 -8.41 -9.34 2.49
CA LEU A 72 -7.20 -9.98 2.00
C LEU A 72 -6.32 -10.51 3.14
N CYS A 73 -6.15 -9.72 4.21
CA CYS A 73 -5.44 -10.19 5.41
C CYS A 73 -6.06 -11.47 5.98
N ASN A 74 -7.37 -11.46 6.24
CA ASN A 74 -8.07 -12.60 6.81
C ASN A 74 -8.02 -13.81 5.89
N THR A 75 -8.19 -13.61 4.58
CA THR A 75 -8.18 -14.69 3.58
C THR A 75 -6.79 -15.32 3.48
N THR A 76 -5.72 -14.51 3.42
CA THR A 76 -4.35 -15.02 3.35
C THR A 76 -3.95 -15.73 4.64
N ASP A 77 -4.31 -15.18 5.79
CA ASP A 77 -4.04 -15.82 7.10
C ASP A 77 -4.67 -17.21 7.18
N HIS A 78 -5.93 -17.31 6.74
CA HIS A 78 -6.65 -18.60 6.75
C HIS A 78 -6.10 -19.60 5.72
N LEU A 79 -5.84 -19.15 4.48
CA LEU A 79 -5.38 -20.03 3.39
C LEU A 79 -3.98 -20.58 3.61
N PHE A 80 -3.09 -19.78 4.19
CA PHE A 80 -1.68 -20.12 4.33
C PHE A 80 -1.28 -20.42 5.79
N ASN A 81 -2.24 -20.41 6.71
CA ASN A 81 -1.98 -20.57 8.15
C ASN A 81 -0.84 -19.66 8.64
N ILE A 82 -0.94 -18.36 8.30
CA ILE A 82 0.13 -17.39 8.52
C ILE A 82 0.26 -17.04 9.98
N ASP A 83 1.51 -17.07 10.45
CA ASP A 83 1.89 -16.60 11.77
C ASP A 83 2.29 -15.10 11.69
N ASN A 84 1.44 -14.24 12.25
CA ASN A 84 1.63 -12.78 12.23
C ASN A 84 2.54 -12.26 13.36
N ARG A 85 3.52 -13.07 13.82
CA ARG A 85 4.46 -12.66 14.86
C ARG A 85 5.48 -11.62 14.44
N ILE A 86 5.67 -11.38 13.14
CA ILE A 86 6.61 -10.40 12.61
C ILE A 86 5.89 -9.43 11.69
N ALA A 87 6.04 -8.13 11.96
CA ALA A 87 5.56 -7.03 11.15
C ALA A 87 6.75 -6.15 10.72
N LEU A 88 6.97 -6.02 9.41
CA LEU A 88 8.03 -5.21 8.81
C LEU A 88 7.42 -3.91 8.31
N PHE A 89 7.89 -2.77 8.79
CA PHE A 89 7.39 -1.45 8.40
C PHE A 89 8.47 -0.61 7.75
N ASP A 90 8.17 -0.08 6.56
CA ASP A 90 9.04 0.85 5.83
C ASP A 90 8.23 1.92 5.10
N LEU A 91 8.93 2.98 4.70
CA LEU A 91 8.42 4.09 3.91
C LEU A 91 9.11 4.13 2.55
N THR A 92 8.31 4.25 1.50
CA THR A 92 8.79 4.39 0.13
C THR A 92 8.30 5.70 -0.47
N ASN A 93 9.19 6.43 -1.15
CA ASN A 93 8.84 7.66 -1.83
C ASN A 93 8.47 7.39 -3.28
N PHE A 94 7.40 8.06 -3.75
CA PHE A 94 7.05 8.16 -5.16
C PHE A 94 7.15 9.62 -5.56
N TYR A 95 7.77 9.90 -6.70
CA TYR A 95 7.85 11.25 -7.25
C TYR A 95 7.01 11.39 -8.52
N PHE A 96 6.56 12.60 -8.78
CA PHE A 96 5.80 12.94 -9.96
C PHE A 96 6.67 13.71 -10.95
N GLU A 97 6.73 13.23 -12.16
CA GLU A 97 7.21 14.03 -13.29
C GLU A 97 6.08 14.97 -13.71
N GLY A 98 6.20 16.25 -13.34
CA GLY A 98 5.21 17.27 -13.63
C GLY A 98 4.73 18.06 -12.41
N ARG A 99 3.94 19.11 -12.67
CA ARG A 99 3.62 20.13 -11.67
C ARG A 99 2.71 19.65 -10.54
N LYS A 100 1.78 18.69 -10.79
CA LYS A 100 0.78 18.20 -9.82
C LYS A 100 0.23 19.29 -8.86
N ALA A 101 -0.13 20.45 -9.43
CA ALA A 101 -0.52 21.64 -8.67
C ALA A 101 -1.80 21.41 -7.84
N GLY A 102 -2.74 20.62 -8.35
CA GLY A 102 -4.02 20.32 -7.67
C GLY A 102 -3.97 19.24 -6.60
N SER A 103 -2.82 18.60 -6.37
CA SER A 103 -2.75 17.55 -5.34
C SER A 103 -2.41 18.13 -3.96
N HIS A 104 -3.28 17.88 -2.98
CA HIS A 104 -3.04 18.27 -1.59
C HIS A 104 -1.96 17.43 -0.90
N LYS A 105 -1.77 16.18 -1.30
CA LYS A 105 -0.77 15.27 -0.73
C LYS A 105 0.61 15.36 -1.39
N ALA A 106 0.66 15.72 -2.69
CA ALA A 106 1.93 15.87 -3.39
C ALA A 106 2.68 17.13 -2.92
N ARG A 107 3.77 16.91 -2.17
CA ARG A 107 4.60 17.96 -1.56
C ARG A 107 6.07 17.77 -1.94
N PHE A 108 6.82 18.86 -1.95
CA PHE A 108 8.28 18.76 -1.95
C PHE A 108 8.75 18.20 -0.62
N GLY A 109 9.64 17.24 -0.65
CA GLY A 109 10.12 16.55 0.55
C GLY A 109 11.50 15.94 0.31
N ARG A 110 11.97 15.17 1.29
CA ARG A 110 13.27 14.49 1.21
C ARG A 110 13.09 13.18 0.44
N SER A 111 13.62 13.12 -0.78
CA SER A 111 13.64 11.89 -1.59
C SER A 111 14.87 11.04 -1.26
N LYS A 112 14.69 9.70 -1.25
CA LYS A 112 15.81 8.74 -1.18
C LYS A 112 16.74 8.90 -2.40
N GLU A 113 16.18 9.26 -3.57
CA GLU A 113 16.88 9.53 -4.83
C GLU A 113 17.48 10.95 -4.90
N LYS A 114 17.37 11.75 -3.82
CA LYS A 114 17.86 13.14 -3.73
C LYS A 114 17.24 14.08 -4.79
N ARG A 115 16.03 13.78 -5.28
CA ARG A 115 15.25 14.62 -6.20
C ARG A 115 14.60 15.75 -5.41
N SER A 116 15.01 16.99 -5.67
CA SER A 116 14.42 18.20 -5.08
C SER A 116 13.55 19.00 -6.08
N ASP A 117 13.54 18.56 -7.33
CA ASP A 117 12.88 19.21 -8.45
C ASP A 117 11.42 18.78 -8.65
N CYS A 118 10.99 17.74 -7.97
CA CYS A 118 9.65 17.17 -8.13
C CYS A 118 8.93 16.98 -6.79
N LYS A 119 7.60 16.97 -6.86
CA LYS A 119 6.75 16.64 -5.72
C LYS A 119 6.72 15.15 -5.46
N LEU A 120 6.61 14.79 -4.20
CA LEU A 120 6.61 13.41 -3.72
C LEU A 120 5.26 13.04 -3.12
N LEU A 121 5.03 11.74 -3.02
CA LEU A 121 4.14 11.06 -2.07
C LEU A 121 4.95 10.03 -1.29
N VAL A 122 4.54 9.75 -0.07
CA VAL A 122 5.14 8.70 0.73
C VAL A 122 4.12 7.57 0.89
N LEU A 123 4.52 6.35 0.53
CA LEU A 123 3.79 5.13 0.83
C LEU A 123 4.36 4.53 2.12
N ALA A 124 3.54 4.48 3.16
CA ALA A 124 3.80 3.69 4.35
C ALA A 124 3.27 2.27 4.14
N LEU A 125 4.10 1.27 4.31
CA LEU A 125 3.76 -0.13 4.08
C LEU A 125 4.19 -0.99 5.27
N CYS A 126 3.27 -1.82 5.75
CA CYS A 126 3.55 -2.87 6.71
C CYS A 126 3.24 -4.22 6.06
N ILE A 127 4.19 -5.12 6.11
CA ILE A 127 4.05 -6.49 5.61
C ILE A 127 4.38 -7.49 6.73
N ASN A 128 3.88 -8.71 6.60
CA ASN A 128 4.30 -9.80 7.46
C ASN A 128 5.59 -10.45 6.94
N ARG A 129 6.06 -11.50 7.62
CA ARG A 129 7.27 -12.26 7.26
C ARG A 129 7.20 -12.86 5.85
N GLU A 130 6.03 -13.29 5.42
CA GLU A 130 5.77 -13.90 4.11
C GLU A 130 5.61 -12.87 2.98
N GLY A 131 5.60 -11.56 3.30
CA GLY A 131 5.47 -10.47 2.34
C GLY A 131 4.05 -10.01 2.06
N PHE A 132 3.04 -10.55 2.76
CA PHE A 132 1.66 -10.07 2.60
C PHE A 132 1.45 -8.73 3.31
N ILE A 133 0.73 -7.84 2.64
CA ILE A 133 0.41 -6.49 3.15
C ILE A 133 -0.54 -6.62 4.34
N ARG A 134 -0.17 -5.99 5.46
CA ARG A 134 -0.98 -5.88 6.67
C ARG A 134 -1.58 -4.48 6.84
N TYR A 135 -0.87 -3.47 6.36
CA TYR A 135 -1.29 -2.08 6.39
C TYR A 135 -0.62 -1.32 5.27
N SER A 136 -1.34 -0.38 4.68
CA SER A 136 -0.77 0.62 3.79
C SER A 136 -1.40 1.99 4.03
N SER A 137 -0.64 3.06 3.80
CA SER A 137 -1.15 4.43 3.83
C SER A 137 -0.38 5.33 2.88
N ILE A 138 -1.10 6.26 2.24
CA ILE A 138 -0.49 7.28 1.39
C ILE A 138 -0.43 8.58 2.18
N LEU A 139 0.80 9.01 2.49
CA LEU A 139 1.10 10.20 3.26
C LEU A 139 1.53 11.35 2.35
N GLU A 140 1.55 12.56 2.90
CA GLU A 140 2.10 13.72 2.20
C GLU A 140 3.59 13.54 1.89
N GLY A 141 4.06 14.09 0.77
CA GLY A 141 5.45 13.95 0.32
C GLY A 141 6.50 14.54 1.26
N ASN A 142 6.10 15.43 2.17
CA ASN A 142 6.93 15.99 3.24
C ASN A 142 6.71 15.30 4.60
N ALA A 143 5.96 14.19 4.65
CA ALA A 143 5.78 13.45 5.88
C ALA A 143 7.14 12.98 6.42
N SER A 144 7.35 13.16 7.71
CA SER A 144 8.57 12.68 8.38
C SER A 144 8.39 11.24 8.83
N ASP A 145 9.42 10.43 8.63
CA ASP A 145 9.44 9.01 8.97
C ASP A 145 8.92 8.71 10.40
N PRO A 146 9.33 9.44 11.45
CA PRO A 146 8.86 9.16 12.81
C PRO A 146 7.35 9.34 13.02
N LYS A 147 6.70 10.26 12.28
CA LYS A 147 5.29 10.60 12.48
C LYS A 147 4.33 9.59 11.84
N SER A 148 4.82 8.69 11.00
CA SER A 148 4.00 7.69 10.30
C SER A 148 3.75 6.42 11.13
N LEU A 149 4.63 6.12 12.07
CA LEU A 149 4.57 4.88 12.85
C LEU A 149 3.37 4.79 13.80
N PRO A 150 2.98 5.86 14.54
CA PRO A 150 1.86 5.79 15.47
C PRO A 150 0.57 5.30 14.85
N ASP A 151 0.22 5.84 13.69
CA ASP A 151 -0.98 5.45 12.94
C ASP A 151 -0.94 3.98 12.52
N MET A 152 0.23 3.52 12.06
CA MET A 152 0.44 2.12 11.68
C MET A 152 0.26 1.17 12.87
N ILE A 153 0.86 1.51 14.02
CA ILE A 153 0.76 0.68 15.24
C ILE A 153 -0.69 0.57 15.71
N ASP A 154 -1.44 1.67 15.71
CA ASP A 154 -2.84 1.67 16.09
C ASP A 154 -3.69 0.81 15.13
N LYS A 155 -3.48 0.96 13.83
CA LYS A 155 -4.16 0.15 12.80
C LYS A 155 -3.76 -1.33 12.83
N LEU A 156 -2.51 -1.63 13.14
CA LEU A 156 -2.05 -3.01 13.28
C LEU A 156 -2.74 -3.67 14.48
N ALA A 157 -2.88 -2.95 15.60
CA ALA A 157 -3.57 -3.44 16.78
C ALA A 157 -5.07 -3.71 16.53
N GLU A 158 -5.73 -2.87 15.72
CA GLU A 158 -7.13 -3.09 15.32
C GLU A 158 -7.33 -4.34 14.43
N LYS A 159 -6.32 -4.69 13.62
CA LYS A 159 -6.41 -5.78 12.64
C LYS A 159 -5.87 -7.12 13.14
N SER A 160 -5.05 -7.12 14.18
CA SER A 160 -4.46 -8.35 14.74
C SER A 160 -5.38 -8.93 15.81
N PRO A 161 -5.82 -10.18 15.69
CA PRO A 161 -6.48 -10.85 16.81
C PRO A 161 -5.51 -10.89 18.01
N ALA A 162 -6.08 -10.75 19.21
CA ALA A 162 -5.30 -10.84 20.45
C ALA A 162 -4.67 -12.24 20.55
N THR A 163 -3.45 -12.37 20.07
CA THR A 163 -2.65 -13.59 20.27
C THR A 163 -1.88 -13.45 21.58
N ASN A 164 -1.69 -14.56 22.28
CA ASN A 164 -0.91 -14.60 23.53
C ASN A 164 0.59 -14.28 23.31
N GLU A 165 1.05 -14.20 22.08
CA GLU A 165 2.43 -13.91 21.72
C GLU A 165 2.56 -12.47 21.19
N LYS A 166 3.56 -11.75 21.71
CA LYS A 166 3.83 -10.35 21.32
C LYS A 166 4.40 -10.30 19.91
N THR A 167 3.72 -9.63 19.00
CA THR A 167 4.24 -9.36 17.65
C THR A 167 5.54 -8.53 17.73
N LEU A 168 6.53 -8.91 16.92
CA LEU A 168 7.79 -8.21 16.74
C LEU A 168 7.66 -7.21 15.56
N VAL A 169 7.74 -5.92 15.85
CA VAL A 169 7.74 -4.86 14.86
C VAL A 169 9.17 -4.54 14.44
N VAL A 170 9.48 -4.70 13.17
CA VAL A 170 10.81 -4.40 12.60
C VAL A 170 10.73 -3.07 11.87
N ILE A 171 11.59 -2.12 12.25
CA ILE A 171 11.63 -0.77 11.71
C ILE A 171 13.05 -0.32 11.39
N ASP A 172 13.18 0.59 10.43
CA ASP A 172 14.45 1.21 10.08
C ASP A 172 14.89 2.26 11.12
N ALA A 173 16.19 2.58 11.13
CA ALA A 173 16.77 3.60 11.98
C ALA A 173 16.13 4.99 11.82
N GLY A 174 15.60 5.32 10.63
CA GLY A 174 14.89 6.57 10.35
C GLY A 174 13.64 6.75 11.21
N ILE A 175 12.96 5.66 11.53
CA ILE A 175 11.69 5.60 12.24
C ILE A 175 11.88 5.37 13.74
N SER A 176 13.01 4.81 14.17
CA SER A 176 13.30 4.38 15.55
C SER A 176 13.65 5.53 16.49
N THR A 177 12.71 6.48 16.69
CA THR A 177 12.82 7.49 17.74
C THR A 177 12.41 6.91 19.10
N GLU A 178 12.86 7.52 20.18
CA GLU A 178 12.55 7.08 21.55
C GLU A 178 11.04 7.04 21.79
N ASP A 179 10.31 8.07 21.37
CA ASP A 179 8.85 8.17 21.45
C ASP A 179 8.16 7.01 20.70
N ASN A 180 8.65 6.67 19.49
CA ASN A 180 8.11 5.59 18.70
C ASN A 180 8.36 4.22 19.35
N LEU A 181 9.56 4.01 19.88
CA LEU A 181 9.89 2.76 20.59
C LEU A 181 9.07 2.60 21.88
N GLN A 182 8.84 3.70 22.59
CA GLN A 182 7.98 3.70 23.76
C GLN A 182 6.53 3.35 23.38
N ARG A 183 5.99 3.95 22.31
CA ARG A 183 4.63 3.65 21.82
C ARG A 183 4.45 2.19 21.42
N ILE A 184 5.45 1.58 20.74
CA ILE A 184 5.43 0.15 20.40
C ILE A 184 5.30 -0.70 21.69
N LYS A 185 6.07 -0.38 22.73
CA LYS A 185 6.02 -1.08 24.02
C LYS A 185 4.68 -0.91 24.74
N GLU A 186 4.13 0.31 24.75
CA GLU A 186 2.84 0.63 25.38
C GLU A 186 1.69 -0.15 24.75
N LYS A 187 1.75 -0.41 23.44
CA LYS A 187 0.79 -1.25 22.72
C LYS A 187 1.05 -2.75 22.88
N GLY A 188 2.05 -3.15 23.66
CA GLY A 188 2.35 -4.54 23.96
C GLY A 188 3.18 -5.26 22.91
N TYR A 189 3.76 -4.55 21.93
CA TYR A 189 4.62 -5.14 20.90
C TYR A 189 6.09 -5.20 21.35
N ASN A 190 6.84 -6.13 20.77
CA ASN A 190 8.30 -6.09 20.77
C ASN A 190 8.79 -5.31 19.53
N TYR A 191 10.04 -4.87 19.53
CA TYR A 191 10.62 -4.22 18.35
C TYR A 191 12.05 -4.70 18.07
N LEU A 192 12.40 -4.61 16.78
CA LEU A 192 13.77 -4.74 16.30
C LEU A 192 14.07 -3.53 15.41
N CYS A 193 15.14 -2.81 15.71
CA CYS A 193 15.57 -1.66 14.92
C CYS A 193 17.08 -1.55 14.90
N VAL A 194 17.60 -0.80 13.92
CA VAL A 194 19.01 -0.40 13.89
C VAL A 194 19.22 0.74 14.89
N SER A 195 20.11 0.57 15.86
CA SER A 195 20.46 1.63 16.80
C SER A 195 21.23 2.74 16.10
N ARG A 196 20.82 4.00 16.35
CA ARG A 196 21.59 5.19 15.94
C ARG A 196 22.77 5.48 16.85
N THR A 197 22.73 4.97 18.07
CA THR A 197 23.79 5.14 19.06
C THR A 197 24.76 3.98 18.96
N ARG A 198 26.05 4.26 18.78
CA ARG A 198 27.08 3.23 18.89
C ARG A 198 27.07 2.70 20.32
N LEU A 199 26.92 1.39 20.47
CA LEU A 199 27.23 0.72 21.72
C LEU A 199 28.70 1.03 22.06
N LYS A 200 28.91 1.66 23.21
CA LYS A 200 30.26 1.87 23.77
C LYS A 200 30.77 0.60 24.38
#